data_3a794ccee07add0cc979d9f7b8d1f999
#
_entry.id   3a794ccee07add0cc979d9f7b8d1f999
#
_cell.length_a   1.000
_cell.length_b   1.000
_cell.length_c   1.000
_cell.angle_alpha   90.00
_cell.angle_beta   90.00
_cell.angle_gamma   90.00
#
_symmetry.space_group_name_H-M   'P 1'
#
loop_
_entity.id
_entity.type
_entity.pdbx_description
1 polymer ?
#
loop_
_entity_poly.entity_id
_entity_poly.type
_entity_poly.pdbx_seq_one_letter_code
_entity_poly.pdbx_strand_id
1 'polypeptide(L)'
;DIPSIMVSDGPHGLRKMRDDTDNPNEAIKAVCFPCACALACSFDRKLLTTLGKALGEECQAEDVSVILGPGCNIKRSPLCGRNFEYFSEDPYLASQLATAHIKGVQSKGVGTSLKHFAMNNQETRRMSYSANVDERTFHEIYLSAFETPVKEAKPWTVMCSYNRINGEYSSQNKLLL
;
A
#
# COMPACT_ATOMS: atom_id res chain seq x y z
N ASP A 1 9.99 25.27 14.76
CA ASP A 1 8.96 24.93 13.78
C ASP A 1 9.20 23.51 13.28
N ILE A 2 8.13 22.74 13.10
CA ILE A 2 8.19 21.41 12.48
C ILE A 2 8.02 21.62 10.98
N PRO A 3 8.97 21.15 10.14
CA PRO A 3 8.85 21.31 8.70
C PRO A 3 7.66 20.50 8.15
N SER A 4 7.03 21.01 7.11
CA SER A 4 6.01 20.26 6.37
C SER A 4 6.65 19.13 5.56
N ILE A 5 5.91 18.06 5.37
CA ILE A 5 6.29 16.95 4.48
C ILE A 5 5.22 16.75 3.41
N MET A 6 5.64 16.39 2.20
CA MET A 6 4.74 16.02 1.13
C MET A 6 4.49 14.52 1.16
N VAL A 7 3.21 14.13 1.19
CA VAL A 7 2.78 12.74 0.99
C VAL A 7 1.95 12.66 -0.28
N SER A 8 2.11 11.61 -1.06
CA SER A 8 1.43 11.48 -2.34
C SER A 8 0.96 10.06 -2.62
N ASP A 9 -0.18 9.94 -3.29
CA ASP A 9 -0.62 8.68 -3.87
C ASP A 9 0.33 8.20 -4.98
N GLY A 10 0.27 6.90 -5.28
CA GLY A 10 0.86 6.35 -6.47
C GLY A 10 1.73 5.11 -6.28
N PRO A 11 1.18 3.97 -5.81
CA PRO A 11 1.94 2.72 -5.73
C PRO A 11 2.33 2.16 -7.10
N HIS A 12 1.72 2.65 -8.20
CA HIS A 12 2.01 2.26 -9.58
C HIS A 12 2.59 3.39 -10.43
N GLY A 13 3.06 4.45 -9.81
CA GLY A 13 3.53 5.68 -10.40
C GLY A 13 3.07 6.86 -9.58
N LEU A 14 3.93 7.85 -9.44
CA LEU A 14 3.66 9.01 -8.62
C LEU A 14 2.40 9.75 -9.09
N ARG A 15 1.49 10.02 -8.18
CA ARG A 15 0.28 10.80 -8.42
C ARG A 15 0.25 12.05 -7.54
N LYS A 16 1.27 12.89 -7.69
CA LYS A 16 1.31 14.18 -7.04
C LYS A 16 0.36 15.15 -7.75
N MET A 17 -0.48 15.82 -6.99
CA MET A 17 -1.39 16.83 -7.54
C MET A 17 -0.60 18.04 -8.01
N ARG A 18 -1.09 18.72 -9.02
CA ARG A 18 -0.51 19.98 -9.50
C ARG A 18 -0.90 21.11 -8.59
N ASP A 19 0.06 22.00 -8.30
CA ASP A 19 -0.17 23.17 -7.43
C ASP A 19 -0.84 24.34 -8.18
N ASP A 20 -0.90 24.27 -9.51
CA ASP A 20 -1.41 25.34 -10.39
C ASP A 20 -2.86 25.12 -10.87
N THR A 21 -3.58 24.18 -10.27
CA THR A 21 -4.97 23.85 -10.61
C THR A 21 -5.78 23.49 -9.37
N ASP A 22 -7.04 23.89 -9.33
CA ASP A 22 -8.01 23.48 -8.31
C ASP A 22 -8.70 22.16 -8.66
N ASN A 23 -8.35 21.54 -9.80
CA ASN A 23 -8.94 20.27 -10.23
C ASN A 23 -8.25 19.09 -9.53
N PRO A 24 -8.93 18.37 -8.61
CA PRO A 24 -8.34 17.27 -7.86
C PRO A 24 -8.02 16.03 -8.70
N ASN A 25 -8.30 16.07 -9.99
CA ASN A 25 -7.97 14.97 -10.91
C ASN A 25 -6.73 15.26 -11.76
N GLU A 26 -6.16 16.46 -11.68
CA GLU A 26 -4.96 16.82 -12.41
C GLU A 26 -3.71 16.58 -11.57
N ALA A 27 -2.91 15.62 -12.01
CA ALA A 27 -1.63 15.28 -11.42
C ALA A 27 -0.48 15.69 -12.34
N ILE A 28 0.72 15.79 -11.79
CA ILE A 28 1.94 15.93 -12.58
C ILE A 28 2.10 14.75 -13.55
N LYS A 29 2.89 14.95 -14.60
CA LYS A 29 3.28 13.85 -15.50
C LYS A 29 4.30 12.97 -14.78
N ALA A 30 4.03 11.68 -14.69
CA ALA A 30 4.91 10.69 -14.08
C ALA A 30 4.86 9.37 -14.87
N VAL A 31 5.79 8.47 -14.57
CA VAL A 31 5.80 7.14 -15.19
C VAL A 31 4.61 6.32 -14.69
N CYS A 32 3.87 5.73 -15.62
CA CYS A 32 2.85 4.74 -15.29
C CYS A 32 3.48 3.35 -15.28
N PHE A 33 3.84 2.86 -14.10
CA PHE A 33 4.34 1.50 -13.92
C PHE A 33 3.19 0.48 -14.02
N PRO A 34 3.50 -0.80 -14.31
CA PRO A 34 2.49 -1.85 -14.28
C PRO A 34 1.79 -1.92 -12.91
N CYS A 35 0.51 -2.25 -12.91
CA CYS A 35 -0.25 -2.40 -11.67
C CYS A 35 0.27 -3.58 -10.83
N ALA A 36 -0.01 -3.59 -9.51
CA ALA A 36 0.54 -4.57 -8.59
C ALA A 36 0.21 -6.02 -8.97
N CYS A 37 -1.00 -6.28 -9.49
CA CYS A 37 -1.38 -7.61 -9.93
C CYS A 37 -0.56 -8.09 -11.14
N ALA A 38 -0.19 -7.20 -12.07
CA ALA A 38 0.69 -7.54 -13.18
C ALA A 38 2.12 -7.78 -12.71
N LEU A 39 2.62 -6.93 -11.82
CA LEU A 39 3.95 -7.09 -11.20
C LEU A 39 4.05 -8.40 -10.41
N ALA A 40 2.99 -8.81 -9.72
CA ALA A 40 2.98 -10.05 -8.95
C ALA A 40 3.09 -11.29 -9.83
N CYS A 41 2.59 -11.25 -11.07
CA CYS A 41 2.75 -12.33 -12.03
C CYS A 41 4.21 -12.60 -12.43
N SER A 42 5.12 -11.70 -12.14
CA SER A 42 6.56 -11.92 -12.36
C SER A 42 7.19 -12.85 -11.34
N PHE A 43 6.63 -12.96 -10.13
CA PHE A 43 7.24 -13.65 -8.98
C PHE A 43 8.67 -13.20 -8.68
N ASP A 44 9.06 -11.98 -9.09
CA ASP A 44 10.43 -11.50 -9.03
C ASP A 44 10.61 -10.34 -8.03
N ARG A 45 11.22 -10.66 -6.88
CA ARG A 45 11.54 -9.67 -5.83
C ARG A 45 12.58 -8.63 -6.29
N LYS A 46 13.49 -9.01 -7.20
CA LYS A 46 14.51 -8.08 -7.71
C LYS A 46 13.86 -7.03 -8.61
N LEU A 47 12.90 -7.45 -9.45
CA LEU A 47 12.10 -6.54 -10.26
C LEU A 47 11.37 -5.53 -9.38
N LEU A 48 10.70 -5.99 -8.32
CA LEU A 48 9.97 -5.11 -7.39
C LEU A 48 10.92 -4.12 -6.66
N THR A 49 12.13 -4.57 -6.31
CA THR A 49 13.14 -3.67 -5.73
C THR A 49 13.60 -2.62 -6.75
N THR A 50 13.81 -3.00 -8.01
CA THR A 50 14.21 -2.09 -9.08
C THR A 50 13.13 -1.06 -9.37
N LEU A 51 11.87 -1.49 -9.46
CA LEU A 51 10.72 -0.60 -9.62
C LEU A 51 10.59 0.34 -8.43
N GLY A 52 10.71 -0.17 -7.21
CA GLY A 52 10.69 0.66 -6.01
C GLY A 52 11.77 1.75 -6.01
N LYS A 53 12.98 1.43 -6.50
CA LYS A 53 14.05 2.43 -6.66
C LYS A 53 13.67 3.51 -7.66
N ALA A 54 13.14 3.14 -8.81
CA ALA A 54 12.72 4.08 -9.85
C ALA A 54 11.60 5.01 -9.33
N LEU A 55 10.60 4.45 -8.65
CA LEU A 55 9.54 5.23 -8.00
C LEU A 55 10.10 6.18 -6.93
N GLY A 56 11.06 5.72 -6.12
CA GLY A 56 11.73 6.55 -5.13
C GLY A 56 12.51 7.70 -5.76
N GLU A 57 13.14 7.48 -6.91
CA GLU A 57 13.83 8.54 -7.67
C GLU A 57 12.84 9.59 -8.20
N GLU A 58 11.68 9.19 -8.71
CA GLU A 58 10.63 10.13 -9.10
C GLU A 58 10.10 10.92 -7.90
N CYS A 59 9.87 10.27 -6.75
CA CYS A 59 9.47 10.94 -5.53
C CYS A 59 10.49 12.00 -5.08
N GLN A 60 11.77 11.68 -5.16
CA GLN A 60 12.86 12.64 -4.85
C GLN A 60 12.84 13.84 -5.80
N ALA A 61 12.66 13.60 -7.11
CA ALA A 61 12.61 14.67 -8.10
C ALA A 61 11.42 15.62 -7.91
N GLU A 62 10.37 15.15 -7.27
CA GLU A 62 9.12 15.89 -7.03
C GLU A 62 8.94 16.30 -5.55
N ASP A 63 9.99 16.26 -4.74
CA ASP A 63 9.95 16.62 -3.31
C ASP A 63 8.89 15.86 -2.49
N VAL A 64 8.61 14.60 -2.84
CA VAL A 64 7.69 13.74 -2.10
C VAL A 64 8.44 12.97 -1.03
N SER A 65 8.08 13.20 0.22
CA SER A 65 8.71 12.57 1.38
C SER A 65 8.24 11.14 1.64
N VAL A 66 6.94 10.88 1.40
CA VAL A 66 6.33 9.56 1.62
C VAL A 66 5.37 9.22 0.48
N ILE A 67 5.56 8.07 -0.14
CA ILE A 67 4.60 7.52 -1.11
C ILE A 67 3.57 6.63 -0.40
N LEU A 68 2.28 6.81 -0.72
CA LEU A 68 1.18 6.07 -0.12
C LEU A 68 0.99 4.70 -0.79
N GLY A 69 1.87 3.80 -0.47
CA GLY A 69 1.94 2.43 -0.96
C GLY A 69 3.13 1.67 -0.37
N PRO A 70 3.25 0.39 -0.71
CA PRO A 70 2.36 -0.42 -1.54
C PRO A 70 1.10 -0.88 -0.82
N GLY A 71 0.07 -1.28 -1.61
CA GLY A 71 -1.08 -2.01 -1.09
C GLY A 71 -0.80 -3.52 -1.04
N CYS A 72 -1.08 -4.17 0.09
CA CYS A 72 -0.84 -5.61 0.24
C CYS A 72 -2.04 -6.39 0.80
N ASN A 73 -3.25 -5.82 0.73
CA ASN A 73 -4.46 -6.55 1.10
C ASN A 73 -4.64 -7.80 0.23
N ILE A 74 -5.23 -8.82 0.83
CA ILE A 74 -5.50 -10.08 0.14
C ILE A 74 -6.67 -9.93 -0.82
N LYS A 75 -6.51 -10.41 -2.05
CA LYS A 75 -7.56 -10.44 -3.09
C LYS A 75 -8.57 -11.52 -2.77
N ARG A 76 -9.51 -11.22 -1.87
CA ARG A 76 -10.50 -12.18 -1.40
C ARG A 76 -11.66 -12.37 -2.39
N SER A 77 -12.10 -11.26 -3.00
CA SER A 77 -13.16 -11.26 -3.99
C SER A 77 -12.68 -10.63 -5.29
N PRO A 78 -12.97 -11.22 -6.46
CA PRO A 78 -12.62 -10.62 -7.74
C PRO A 78 -13.38 -9.30 -7.99
N LEU A 79 -14.47 -9.05 -7.27
CA LEU A 79 -15.27 -7.83 -7.40
C LEU A 79 -14.74 -6.65 -6.58
N CYS A 80 -13.68 -6.81 -5.80
CA CYS A 80 -13.07 -5.68 -5.09
C CYS A 80 -12.45 -4.70 -6.08
N GLY A 81 -12.94 -3.45 -6.09
CA GLY A 81 -12.53 -2.42 -7.04
C GLY A 81 -11.08 -1.97 -6.92
N ARG A 82 -10.37 -2.39 -5.85
CA ARG A 82 -8.94 -2.08 -5.64
C ARG A 82 -7.99 -3.25 -5.84
N ASN A 83 -8.46 -4.36 -6.41
CA ASN A 83 -7.61 -5.52 -6.68
C ASN A 83 -6.43 -5.21 -7.63
N PHE A 84 -6.52 -4.19 -8.47
CA PHE A 84 -5.44 -3.78 -9.36
C PHE A 84 -4.18 -3.32 -8.58
N GLU A 85 -4.34 -2.71 -7.41
CA GLU A 85 -3.24 -2.20 -6.60
C GLU A 85 -2.75 -3.16 -5.50
N TYR A 86 -3.37 -4.35 -5.38
CA TYR A 86 -2.95 -5.41 -4.46
C TYR A 86 -2.21 -6.52 -5.21
N PHE A 87 -1.18 -7.10 -4.59
CA PHE A 87 -0.31 -8.07 -5.26
C PHE A 87 -0.99 -9.40 -5.51
N SER A 88 -1.51 -10.07 -4.48
CA SER A 88 -1.94 -11.46 -4.58
C SER A 88 -3.07 -11.83 -3.62
N GLU A 89 -3.70 -12.97 -3.87
CA GLU A 89 -4.52 -13.69 -2.91
C GLU A 89 -3.68 -14.51 -1.94
N ASP A 90 -2.43 -14.84 -2.33
CA ASP A 90 -1.47 -15.55 -1.48
C ASP A 90 -0.75 -14.54 -0.55
N PRO A 91 -0.90 -14.68 0.78
CA PRO A 91 -0.29 -13.77 1.74
C PRO A 91 1.24 -13.82 1.72
N TYR A 92 1.84 -14.97 1.43
CA TYR A 92 3.28 -15.08 1.32
C TYR A 92 3.82 -14.28 0.13
N LEU A 93 3.26 -14.49 -1.07
CA LEU A 93 3.67 -13.75 -2.26
C LEU A 93 3.46 -12.24 -2.06
N ALA A 94 2.29 -11.84 -1.55
CA ALA A 94 1.99 -10.44 -1.27
C ALA A 94 3.03 -9.81 -0.31
N SER A 95 3.36 -10.50 0.78
CA SER A 95 4.34 -10.02 1.76
C SER A 95 5.74 -9.87 1.18
N GLN A 96 6.21 -10.84 0.39
CA GLN A 96 7.54 -10.83 -0.21
C GLN A 96 7.71 -9.70 -1.24
N LEU A 97 6.69 -9.48 -2.08
CA LEU A 97 6.73 -8.42 -3.08
C LEU A 97 6.59 -7.03 -2.46
N ALA A 98 5.71 -6.88 -1.46
CA ALA A 98 5.59 -5.64 -0.69
C ALA A 98 6.92 -5.29 0.00
N THR A 99 7.57 -6.27 0.64
CA THR A 99 8.88 -6.10 1.28
C THR A 99 9.94 -5.61 0.29
N ALA A 100 10.01 -6.22 -0.88
CA ALA A 100 10.97 -5.85 -1.92
C ALA A 100 10.72 -4.43 -2.44
N HIS A 101 9.46 -4.08 -2.69
CA HIS A 101 9.04 -2.75 -3.14
C HIS A 101 9.42 -1.67 -2.11
N ILE A 102 9.08 -1.87 -0.84
CA ILE A 102 9.38 -0.95 0.26
C ILE A 102 10.89 -0.72 0.38
N LYS A 103 11.69 -1.80 0.39
CA LYS A 103 13.16 -1.70 0.43
C LYS A 103 13.70 -0.90 -0.75
N GLY A 104 13.10 -1.07 -1.94
CA GLY A 104 13.47 -0.30 -3.13
C GLY A 104 13.23 1.19 -2.96
N VAL A 105 12.02 1.60 -2.62
CA VAL A 105 11.62 3.00 -2.41
C VAL A 105 12.46 3.64 -1.29
N GLN A 106 12.52 2.99 -0.13
CA GLN A 106 13.22 3.54 1.04
C GLN A 106 14.73 3.63 0.85
N SER A 107 15.32 2.83 -0.06
CA SER A 107 16.74 2.96 -0.41
C SER A 107 17.09 4.31 -1.07
N LYS A 108 16.07 5.06 -1.50
CA LYS A 108 16.22 6.41 -2.08
C LYS A 108 15.90 7.52 -1.08
N GLY A 109 15.74 7.20 0.21
CA GLY A 109 15.44 8.20 1.24
C GLY A 109 13.99 8.70 1.21
N VAL A 110 13.08 7.96 0.58
CA VAL A 110 11.64 8.24 0.52
C VAL A 110 10.91 7.22 1.39
N GLY A 111 10.02 7.68 2.26
CA GLY A 111 9.20 6.80 3.09
C GLY A 111 8.11 6.09 2.27
N THR A 112 7.64 4.97 2.80
CA THR A 112 6.48 4.25 2.29
C THR A 112 5.38 4.21 3.33
N SER A 113 4.12 4.14 2.88
CA SER A 113 2.96 3.88 3.74
C SER A 113 2.30 2.58 3.31
N LEU A 114 2.65 1.50 4.00
CA LEU A 114 2.08 0.18 3.73
C LEU A 114 0.58 0.19 4.02
N LYS A 115 -0.26 -0.27 3.05
CA LYS A 115 -1.72 -0.09 3.12
C LYS A 115 -2.50 -1.30 2.62
N HIS A 116 -3.76 -1.43 3.01
CA HIS A 116 -4.56 -0.73 4.00
C HIS A 116 -4.75 -1.65 5.21
N PHE A 117 -4.23 -1.32 6.34
CA PHE A 117 -4.17 -2.16 7.53
C PHE A 117 -5.47 -2.05 8.35
N ALA A 118 -6.36 -3.09 8.36
CA ALA A 118 -6.25 -4.30 7.57
C ALA A 118 -7.62 -4.68 6.98
N MET A 119 -7.62 -5.75 6.16
CA MET A 119 -8.85 -6.36 5.64
C MET A 119 -9.72 -5.43 4.78
N ASN A 120 -9.14 -4.56 3.97
CA ASN A 120 -9.88 -3.81 2.96
C ASN A 120 -10.18 -4.71 1.76
N ASN A 121 -11.18 -5.58 1.88
CA ASN A 121 -11.50 -6.63 0.91
C ASN A 121 -12.64 -6.26 -0.06
N GLN A 122 -13.27 -5.10 0.14
CA GLN A 122 -14.29 -4.55 -0.75
C GLN A 122 -14.34 -3.03 -0.68
N GLU A 123 -14.81 -2.42 -1.76
CA GLU A 123 -14.99 -0.96 -1.82
C GLU A 123 -16.43 -0.52 -1.55
N THR A 124 -17.41 -1.40 -1.80
CA THR A 124 -18.81 -1.11 -1.48
C THR A 124 -18.98 -0.83 0.00
N ARG A 125 -19.43 0.39 0.31
CA ARG A 125 -19.61 0.89 1.68
C ARG A 125 -18.34 0.80 2.55
N ARG A 126 -17.16 1.00 1.97
CA ARG A 126 -15.87 0.83 2.66
C ARG A 126 -15.71 1.59 3.97
N MET A 127 -16.47 2.67 4.15
CA MET A 127 -16.46 3.48 5.38
C MET A 127 -17.34 2.91 6.51
N SER A 128 -18.12 1.89 6.26
CA SER A 128 -19.14 1.43 7.22
C SER A 128 -19.31 -0.08 7.33
N TYR A 129 -18.77 -0.88 6.39
CA TYR A 129 -18.91 -2.33 6.50
C TYR A 129 -17.98 -2.91 7.58
N SER A 130 -18.33 -4.07 8.11
CA SER A 130 -17.48 -4.86 8.99
C SER A 130 -16.96 -6.10 8.26
N ALA A 131 -15.64 -6.23 8.19
CA ALA A 131 -14.98 -7.46 7.77
C ALA A 131 -14.93 -8.41 8.97
N ASN A 132 -15.79 -9.45 8.95
CA ASN A 132 -15.84 -10.39 10.05
C ASN A 132 -15.00 -11.63 9.73
N VAL A 133 -14.18 -12.04 10.68
CA VAL A 133 -13.20 -13.11 10.51
C VAL A 133 -12.93 -13.79 11.85
N ASP A 134 -12.65 -15.09 11.82
CA ASP A 134 -12.14 -15.81 12.97
C ASP A 134 -10.64 -15.47 13.21
N GLU A 135 -10.18 -15.70 14.41
CA GLU A 135 -8.83 -15.32 14.85
C GLU A 135 -7.73 -16.01 14.02
N ARG A 136 -7.89 -17.29 13.73
CA ARG A 136 -6.90 -18.04 12.96
C ARG A 136 -6.74 -17.50 11.55
N THR A 137 -7.85 -17.34 10.83
CA THR A 137 -7.85 -16.78 9.46
C THR A 137 -7.31 -15.36 9.46
N PHE A 138 -7.63 -14.56 10.48
CA PHE A 138 -7.11 -13.20 10.62
C PHE A 138 -5.59 -13.18 10.66
N HIS A 139 -4.97 -14.00 11.51
CA HIS A 139 -3.52 -14.07 11.66
C HIS A 139 -2.82 -14.74 10.48
N GLU A 140 -3.32 -15.89 10.03
CA GLU A 140 -2.63 -16.70 9.02
C GLU A 140 -2.75 -16.12 7.59
N ILE A 141 -3.83 -15.42 7.28
CA ILE A 141 -4.08 -14.90 5.93
C ILE A 141 -3.91 -13.37 5.88
N TYR A 142 -4.69 -12.63 6.68
CA TYR A 142 -4.80 -11.19 6.49
C TYR A 142 -3.65 -10.40 7.14
N LEU A 143 -3.22 -10.77 8.34
CA LEU A 143 -2.13 -10.08 9.00
C LEU A 143 -0.75 -10.52 8.51
N SER A 144 -0.59 -11.76 8.09
CA SER A 144 0.69 -12.29 7.62
C SER A 144 1.23 -11.53 6.40
N ALA A 145 0.35 -11.00 5.55
CA ALA A 145 0.75 -10.15 4.42
C ALA A 145 1.40 -8.83 4.85
N PHE A 146 1.08 -8.33 6.03
CA PHE A 146 1.65 -7.11 6.62
C PHE A 146 2.85 -7.39 7.53
N GLU A 147 2.85 -8.52 8.22
CA GLU A 147 3.86 -8.86 9.23
C GLU A 147 5.29 -8.85 8.66
N THR A 148 5.51 -9.55 7.55
CA THR A 148 6.82 -9.63 6.91
C THR A 148 7.33 -8.26 6.44
N PRO A 149 6.55 -7.44 5.70
CA PRO A 149 6.98 -6.10 5.33
C PRO A 149 7.33 -5.22 6.54
N VAL A 150 6.54 -5.27 7.60
CA VAL A 150 6.81 -4.48 8.82
C VAL A 150 8.10 -4.91 9.49
N LYS A 151 8.32 -6.22 9.66
CA LYS A 151 9.52 -6.75 10.32
C LYS A 151 10.80 -6.56 9.50
N GLU A 152 10.73 -6.79 8.18
CA GLU A 152 11.91 -6.87 7.33
C GLU A 152 12.23 -5.59 6.54
N ALA A 153 11.21 -4.85 6.12
CA ALA A 153 11.40 -3.62 5.33
C ALA A 153 11.20 -2.36 6.18
N LYS A 154 10.50 -2.45 7.30
CA LYS A 154 10.28 -1.34 8.25
C LYS A 154 9.74 -0.08 7.54
N PRO A 155 8.54 -0.15 6.95
CA PRO A 155 7.93 1.02 6.32
C PRO A 155 7.86 2.17 7.33
N TRP A 156 8.09 3.42 6.86
CA TRP A 156 8.08 4.56 7.77
C TRP A 156 6.70 4.82 8.36
N THR A 157 5.66 4.49 7.62
CA THR A 157 4.27 4.61 8.06
C THR A 157 3.44 3.41 7.62
N VAL A 158 2.31 3.21 8.29
CA VAL A 158 1.28 2.24 7.92
C VAL A 158 -0.05 2.98 7.85
N MET A 159 -0.79 2.77 6.75
CA MET A 159 -2.10 3.38 6.57
C MET A 159 -3.19 2.41 7.01
N CYS A 160 -4.01 2.82 8.00
CA CYS A 160 -5.15 2.03 8.42
C CYS A 160 -6.23 1.96 7.32
N SER A 161 -6.98 0.87 7.30
CA SER A 161 -8.18 0.75 6.47
C SER A 161 -9.37 1.51 7.09
N TYR A 162 -10.36 1.84 6.25
CA TYR A 162 -11.56 2.54 6.70
C TYR A 162 -12.60 1.62 7.36
N ASN A 163 -12.59 0.33 7.00
CA ASN A 163 -13.58 -0.63 7.45
C ASN A 163 -13.46 -0.97 8.94
N ARG A 164 -14.50 -1.59 9.43
CA ARG A 164 -14.46 -2.29 10.73
C ARG A 164 -13.90 -3.70 10.55
N ILE A 165 -13.32 -4.20 11.60
CA ILE A 165 -12.93 -5.61 11.75
C ILE A 165 -13.64 -6.15 12.99
N ASN A 166 -14.48 -7.18 12.81
CA ASN A 166 -15.30 -7.75 13.87
C ASN A 166 -16.07 -6.68 14.68
N GLY A 167 -16.61 -5.67 13.98
CA GLY A 167 -17.41 -4.60 14.55
C GLY A 167 -16.66 -3.35 14.99
N GLU A 168 -15.33 -3.38 15.11
CA GLU A 168 -14.48 -2.28 15.57
C GLU A 168 -13.70 -1.64 14.42
N TYR A 169 -13.67 -0.31 14.33
CA TYR A 169 -12.91 0.36 13.26
C TYR A 169 -11.42 0.05 13.35
N SER A 170 -10.78 -0.19 12.23
CA SER A 170 -9.34 -0.52 12.18
C SER A 170 -8.47 0.49 12.91
N SER A 171 -8.81 1.77 12.84
CA SER A 171 -8.06 2.87 13.47
C SER A 171 -8.20 2.95 15.01
N GLN A 172 -9.08 2.16 15.61
CA GLN A 172 -9.27 2.10 17.07
C GLN A 172 -9.17 0.67 17.63
N ASN A 173 -8.96 -0.31 16.76
CA ASN A 173 -8.93 -1.72 17.15
C ASN A 173 -7.63 -2.04 17.92
N LYS A 174 -7.77 -2.31 19.21
CA LYS A 174 -6.63 -2.56 20.11
C LYS A 174 -5.84 -3.83 19.79
N LEU A 175 -6.47 -4.81 19.16
CA LEU A 175 -5.76 -6.03 18.73
C LEU A 175 -4.91 -5.79 17.48
N LEU A 176 -5.25 -4.75 16.71
CA LEU A 176 -4.58 -4.41 15.48
C LEU A 176 -3.43 -3.43 15.70
N LEU A 177 -3.56 -2.50 16.65
CA LEU A 177 -2.62 -1.42 16.96
C LEU A 177 -1.71 -1.79 18.12
#